data_eb477f4a35d0f93d77de7c5b4f297cbf
#
_entry.id   eb477f4a35d0f93d77de7c5b4f297cbf
#
_cell.length_a   1.000
_cell.length_b   1.000
_cell.length_c   1.000
_cell.angle_alpha   90.00
_cell.angle_beta   90.00
_cell.angle_gamma   90.00
#
_symmetry.space_group_name_H-M   'P 1'
#
loop_
_entity.id
_entity.type
_entity.pdbx_description
1 polymer ?
#
loop_
_entity_poly.entity_id
_entity_poly.type
_entity_poly.pdbx_seq_one_letter_code
_entity_poly.pdbx_strand_id
1 'polypeptide(L)'
;MRDPIEWPTTDLVTHRVSATPDRTATVAVGGDETTYRELDAAVGAVAAALDRRTDSTDPTVAVLLPTRPEVGTLLFAAMRLGATLAPLNVELDAATLRAQCATVEADLLVCAASTRDLAAEAATCPVVSVEDLPVQPDGAGADRETEVTPATLSRTDTQLVVFTSGTTSEPKGVRLTVGNLVASAVASSYRLGVLPTDRWLVCLPTYHMGGLAPFVRSALYGTAVVVQRSFDADATRQAIAEYGVTGVSLVPTMLSRLLDAGWEPPSSLRFVLLGGGPASEPLVERCRERGVPVCPTYGMTETASQIATARPETAFEHAGTVGQPLVFTDVTVVADGEPCDPGERGEIVVDGPTVTPGYLGGAGASFGEFGFRTGDLGYRDADGRLWVEGRVDDRIVTGGENVDASTVAGVIRDHSAVEDAAVVGLPDEEWGQRVAALVVGDVTPAAVREHGAERLAAYEVPKTVRTADALPRTPSGTVDREAVRSRLSAGDSGTERPE
;
A
#
# COMPACT_ATOMS: atom_id res chain seq x y z
N MET A 1 5.14 -32.70 14.37
CA MET A 1 6.53 -32.21 14.33
C MET A 1 6.46 -30.76 14.78
N ARG A 2 7.11 -30.33 15.87
CA ARG A 2 7.11 -28.92 16.25
C ARG A 2 7.83 -28.15 15.14
N ASP A 3 7.22 -27.05 14.71
CA ASP A 3 7.83 -26.15 13.75
C ASP A 3 9.15 -25.63 14.36
N PRO A 4 10.28 -25.69 13.65
CA PRO A 4 11.59 -25.32 14.23
C PRO A 4 11.71 -23.85 14.57
N ILE A 5 10.76 -23.00 14.12
CA ILE A 5 10.68 -21.59 14.46
C ILE A 5 9.46 -21.40 15.37
N GLU A 6 9.69 -21.16 16.65
CA GLU A 6 8.65 -20.71 17.55
C GLU A 6 8.27 -19.27 17.19
N TRP A 7 7.01 -19.07 16.84
CA TRP A 7 6.44 -17.76 16.58
C TRP A 7 6.14 -17.04 17.90
N PRO A 8 6.10 -15.70 17.89
CA PRO A 8 5.57 -14.99 19.04
C PRO A 8 4.15 -15.53 19.31
N THR A 9 3.95 -16.02 20.51
CA THR A 9 2.65 -16.54 20.97
C THR A 9 1.82 -15.45 21.63
N THR A 10 2.35 -14.24 21.73
CA THR A 10 1.71 -13.04 22.27
C THR A 10 1.88 -11.89 21.27
N ASP A 11 1.29 -10.72 21.57
CA ASP A 11 1.49 -9.53 20.75
C ASP A 11 2.97 -9.09 20.69
N LEU A 12 3.34 -8.39 19.62
CA LEU A 12 4.73 -7.99 19.35
C LEU A 12 5.29 -7.03 20.41
N VAL A 13 4.44 -6.20 21.03
CA VAL A 13 4.88 -5.22 22.04
C VAL A 13 5.20 -5.92 23.36
N THR A 14 4.40 -6.89 23.82
CA THR A 14 4.71 -7.74 24.98
C THR A 14 6.08 -8.42 24.82
N HIS A 15 6.34 -8.97 23.63
CA HIS A 15 7.65 -9.54 23.32
C HIS A 15 8.75 -8.47 23.35
N ARG A 16 8.49 -7.30 22.79
CA ARG A 16 9.47 -6.22 22.66
C ARG A 16 9.84 -5.58 23.99
N VAL A 17 8.88 -5.33 24.87
CA VAL A 17 9.13 -4.72 26.18
C VAL A 17 10.02 -5.59 27.06
N SER A 18 9.95 -6.91 26.92
CA SER A 18 10.85 -7.82 27.64
C SER A 18 12.30 -7.74 27.15
N ALA A 19 12.54 -7.34 25.91
CA ALA A 19 13.87 -7.27 25.29
C ALA A 19 14.49 -5.86 25.35
N THR A 20 13.72 -4.81 25.02
CA THR A 20 14.23 -3.43 24.89
C THR A 20 13.22 -2.39 25.36
N PRO A 21 12.81 -2.41 26.67
CA PRO A 21 11.72 -1.57 27.18
C PRO A 21 11.95 -0.06 27.03
N ASP A 22 13.18 0.39 27.20
CA ASP A 22 13.53 1.81 27.24
C ASP A 22 13.93 2.41 25.88
N ARG A 23 13.82 1.62 24.79
CA ARG A 23 13.99 2.15 23.43
C ARG A 23 12.76 2.91 23.00
N THR A 24 12.97 3.96 22.19
CA THR A 24 11.91 4.69 21.49
C THR A 24 11.15 3.73 20.58
N ALA A 25 9.83 3.69 20.72
CA ALA A 25 8.91 2.92 19.89
C ALA A 25 8.25 3.83 18.84
N THR A 26 7.75 4.99 19.28
CA THR A 26 7.00 5.91 18.42
C THR A 26 7.44 7.35 18.70
N VAL A 27 7.50 8.15 17.64
CA VAL A 27 7.76 9.59 17.69
C VAL A 27 6.65 10.28 16.92
N ALA A 28 5.92 11.19 17.54
CA ALA A 28 4.97 12.04 16.84
C ALA A 28 5.70 13.26 16.28
N VAL A 29 5.58 13.56 15.00
CA VAL A 29 6.13 14.80 14.43
C VAL A 29 5.46 16.02 15.09
N GLY A 30 6.26 16.87 15.72
CA GLY A 30 5.76 18.00 16.52
C GLY A 30 5.21 17.63 17.90
N GLY A 31 5.42 16.41 18.38
CA GLY A 31 4.92 15.88 19.65
C GLY A 31 5.98 15.08 20.40
N ASP A 32 5.52 14.17 21.25
CA ASP A 32 6.35 13.43 22.19
C ASP A 32 6.93 12.13 21.56
N GLU A 33 8.03 11.65 22.16
CA GLU A 33 8.55 10.31 21.98
C GLU A 33 7.94 9.36 23.01
N THR A 34 7.61 8.14 22.59
CA THR A 34 7.07 7.08 23.43
C THR A 34 8.02 5.89 23.41
N THR A 35 8.42 5.37 24.57
CA THR A 35 9.23 4.15 24.71
C THR A 35 8.38 2.90 24.51
N TYR A 36 9.02 1.73 24.30
CA TYR A 36 8.30 0.45 24.25
C TYR A 36 7.60 0.12 25.58
N ARG A 37 8.14 0.53 26.72
CA ARG A 37 7.51 0.39 28.04
C ARG A 37 6.21 1.20 28.14
N GLU A 38 6.23 2.45 27.69
CA GLU A 38 5.06 3.33 27.68
C GLU A 38 4.02 2.86 26.65
N LEU A 39 4.47 2.41 25.46
CA LEU A 39 3.60 1.81 24.47
C LEU A 39 2.92 0.55 25.01
N ASP A 40 3.64 -0.33 25.72
CA ASP A 40 3.08 -1.53 26.32
C ASP A 40 2.00 -1.21 27.36
N ALA A 41 2.24 -0.21 28.20
CA ALA A 41 1.25 0.25 29.16
C ALA A 41 -0.02 0.80 28.47
N ALA A 42 0.15 1.64 27.44
CA ALA A 42 -0.96 2.16 26.65
C ALA A 42 -1.72 1.03 25.92
N VAL A 43 -1.01 0.08 25.32
CA VAL A 43 -1.59 -1.10 24.66
C VAL A 43 -2.42 -1.92 25.63
N GLY A 44 -1.92 -2.17 26.84
CA GLY A 44 -2.66 -2.89 27.91
C GLY A 44 -3.94 -2.15 28.32
N ALA A 45 -3.84 -0.85 28.55
CA ALA A 45 -4.97 -0.03 28.95
C ALA A 45 -6.05 0.07 27.86
N VAL A 46 -5.62 0.23 26.60
CA VAL A 46 -6.54 0.25 25.44
C VAL A 46 -7.17 -1.12 25.23
N ALA A 47 -6.39 -2.22 25.31
CA ALA A 47 -6.94 -3.57 25.20
C ALA A 47 -8.05 -3.80 26.24
N ALA A 48 -7.81 -3.46 27.50
CA ALA A 48 -8.84 -3.55 28.57
C ALA A 48 -10.06 -2.64 28.29
N ALA A 49 -9.86 -1.48 27.67
CA ALA A 49 -10.95 -0.59 27.32
C ALA A 49 -11.78 -1.12 26.12
N LEU A 50 -11.17 -1.80 25.16
CA LEU A 50 -11.85 -2.46 24.05
C LEU A 50 -12.61 -3.71 24.54
N ASP A 51 -11.98 -4.55 25.34
CA ASP A 51 -12.58 -5.77 25.92
C ASP A 51 -13.90 -5.48 26.64
N ARG A 52 -13.94 -4.40 27.45
CA ARG A 52 -15.18 -3.97 28.13
C ARG A 52 -16.28 -3.45 27.21
N ARG A 53 -16.00 -3.21 25.93
CA ARG A 53 -16.93 -2.64 24.96
C ARG A 53 -17.38 -3.64 23.89
N THR A 54 -16.84 -4.83 23.93
CA THR A 54 -17.17 -5.92 23.01
C THR A 54 -17.61 -7.13 23.84
N ASP A 55 -18.71 -7.77 23.45
CA ASP A 55 -19.21 -9.01 24.06
C ASP A 55 -18.75 -10.26 23.30
N SER A 56 -18.01 -10.06 22.20
CA SER A 56 -17.52 -11.12 21.32
C SER A 56 -16.28 -11.79 21.90
N THR A 57 -16.13 -13.10 21.68
CA THR A 57 -14.90 -13.85 22.01
C THR A 57 -13.82 -13.74 20.93
N ASP A 58 -14.16 -13.25 19.75
CA ASP A 58 -13.27 -13.00 18.62
C ASP A 58 -13.68 -11.66 17.98
N PRO A 59 -13.43 -10.54 18.68
CA PRO A 59 -13.98 -9.25 18.28
C PRO A 59 -13.29 -8.68 17.03
N THR A 60 -14.07 -8.01 16.21
CA THR A 60 -13.57 -7.19 15.11
C THR A 60 -13.70 -5.72 15.44
N VAL A 61 -12.57 -5.01 15.47
CA VAL A 61 -12.50 -3.57 15.74
C VAL A 61 -12.24 -2.82 14.44
N ALA A 62 -13.26 -2.13 13.93
CA ALA A 62 -13.11 -1.21 12.81
C ALA A 62 -12.46 0.11 13.30
N VAL A 63 -11.57 0.69 12.49
CA VAL A 63 -10.81 1.89 12.86
C VAL A 63 -10.91 2.93 11.76
N LEU A 64 -11.59 4.04 12.02
CA LEU A 64 -11.75 5.17 11.10
C LEU A 64 -10.90 6.36 11.57
N LEU A 65 -9.60 6.23 11.44
CA LEU A 65 -8.61 7.22 11.89
C LEU A 65 -7.75 7.73 10.74
N PRO A 66 -7.45 9.04 10.68
CA PRO A 66 -6.34 9.53 9.90
C PRO A 66 -5.02 8.97 10.45
N THR A 67 -3.92 9.10 9.70
CA THR A 67 -2.59 8.66 10.14
C THR A 67 -2.18 9.39 11.42
N ARG A 68 -1.95 8.60 12.49
CA ARG A 68 -1.59 9.08 13.83
C ARG A 68 -0.95 7.97 14.68
N PRO A 69 -0.16 8.30 15.72
CA PRO A 69 0.53 7.29 16.54
C PRO A 69 -0.40 6.24 17.16
N GLU A 70 -1.61 6.64 17.54
CA GLU A 70 -2.59 5.79 18.22
C GLU A 70 -3.08 4.63 17.36
N VAL A 71 -2.90 4.68 16.03
CA VAL A 71 -3.17 3.54 15.15
C VAL A 71 -2.27 2.35 15.52
N GLY A 72 -0.99 2.60 15.83
CA GLY A 72 -0.09 1.56 16.33
C GLY A 72 -0.54 0.98 17.67
N THR A 73 -0.97 1.83 18.61
CA THR A 73 -1.51 1.40 19.91
C THR A 73 -2.75 0.50 19.72
N LEU A 74 -3.68 0.89 18.86
CA LEU A 74 -4.88 0.11 18.55
C LEU A 74 -4.54 -1.22 17.86
N LEU A 75 -3.60 -1.22 16.93
CA LEU A 75 -3.13 -2.44 16.26
C LEU A 75 -2.63 -3.47 17.28
N PHE A 76 -1.76 -3.04 18.20
CA PHE A 76 -1.19 -3.95 19.19
C PHE A 76 -2.17 -4.28 20.32
N ALA A 77 -3.10 -3.40 20.64
CA ALA A 77 -4.19 -3.69 21.58
C ALA A 77 -5.15 -4.76 21.02
N ALA A 78 -5.52 -4.66 19.74
CA ALA A 78 -6.28 -5.69 19.05
C ALA A 78 -5.52 -7.01 19.03
N MET A 79 -4.21 -6.99 18.70
CA MET A 79 -3.36 -8.18 18.74
C MET A 79 -3.30 -8.80 20.14
N ARG A 80 -3.21 -7.99 21.21
CA ARG A 80 -3.20 -8.44 22.62
C ARG A 80 -4.51 -9.13 23.01
N LEU A 81 -5.63 -8.70 22.46
CA LEU A 81 -6.95 -9.32 22.68
C LEU A 81 -7.19 -10.55 21.80
N GLY A 82 -6.39 -10.81 20.78
CA GLY A 82 -6.72 -11.76 19.71
C GLY A 82 -7.82 -11.24 18.78
N ALA A 83 -8.09 -9.94 18.79
CA ALA A 83 -9.08 -9.27 17.96
C ALA A 83 -8.57 -9.00 16.54
N THR A 84 -9.48 -9.00 15.57
CA THR A 84 -9.20 -8.53 14.21
C THR A 84 -9.33 -7.01 14.14
N LEU A 85 -8.33 -6.33 13.57
CA LEU A 85 -8.39 -4.88 13.29
C LEU A 85 -8.77 -4.66 11.82
N ALA A 86 -9.76 -3.78 11.56
CA ALA A 86 -10.17 -3.37 10.21
C ALA A 86 -9.96 -1.86 10.01
N PRO A 87 -8.81 -1.42 9.48
CA PRO A 87 -8.59 0.00 9.18
C PRO A 87 -9.43 0.42 7.98
N LEU A 88 -10.22 1.48 8.16
CA LEU A 88 -11.12 2.04 7.17
C LEU A 88 -10.56 3.34 6.59
N ASN A 89 -10.79 3.56 5.30
CA ASN A 89 -10.35 4.77 4.61
C ASN A 89 -11.26 5.96 4.98
N VAL A 90 -10.69 6.98 5.59
CA VAL A 90 -11.39 8.19 6.07
C VAL A 90 -11.91 9.10 4.94
N GLU A 91 -11.52 8.82 3.68
CA GLU A 91 -11.95 9.59 2.51
C GLU A 91 -13.19 9.01 1.82
N LEU A 92 -13.68 7.84 2.29
CA LEU A 92 -14.86 7.19 1.75
C LEU A 92 -16.14 7.82 2.31
N ASP A 93 -17.22 7.71 1.56
CA ASP A 93 -18.56 8.12 2.01
C ASP A 93 -19.14 7.14 3.05
N ALA A 94 -20.12 7.62 3.81
CA ALA A 94 -20.73 6.87 4.90
C ALA A 94 -21.41 5.58 4.44
N ALA A 95 -21.97 5.52 3.23
CA ALA A 95 -22.64 4.34 2.71
C ALA A 95 -21.62 3.22 2.43
N THR A 96 -20.51 3.56 1.81
CA THR A 96 -19.39 2.64 1.57
C THR A 96 -18.77 2.15 2.87
N LEU A 97 -18.52 3.05 3.82
CA LEU A 97 -18.01 2.69 5.16
C LEU A 97 -18.96 1.79 5.93
N ARG A 98 -20.27 2.03 5.85
CA ARG A 98 -21.31 1.17 6.45
C ARG A 98 -21.26 -0.23 5.86
N ALA A 99 -21.13 -0.35 4.54
CA ALA A 99 -21.00 -1.64 3.87
C ALA A 99 -19.74 -2.38 4.33
N GLN A 100 -18.61 -1.66 4.47
CA GLN A 100 -17.36 -2.25 4.98
C GLN A 100 -17.49 -2.71 6.43
N CYS A 101 -18.08 -1.89 7.34
CA CYS A 101 -18.36 -2.29 8.72
C CYS A 101 -19.24 -3.54 8.80
N ALA A 102 -20.27 -3.61 7.96
CA ALA A 102 -21.15 -4.78 7.88
C ALA A 102 -20.40 -6.02 7.34
N THR A 103 -19.54 -5.84 6.34
CA THR A 103 -18.76 -6.95 5.74
C THR A 103 -17.79 -7.57 6.73
N VAL A 104 -17.15 -6.76 7.59
CA VAL A 104 -16.24 -7.27 8.62
C VAL A 104 -16.97 -7.68 9.91
N GLU A 105 -18.30 -7.52 9.96
CA GLU A 105 -19.10 -7.78 11.16
C GLU A 105 -18.52 -7.05 12.38
N ALA A 106 -18.24 -5.74 12.21
CA ALA A 106 -17.56 -4.95 13.24
C ALA A 106 -18.35 -4.94 14.56
N ASP A 107 -17.70 -5.32 15.66
CA ASP A 107 -18.26 -5.25 17.04
C ASP A 107 -18.09 -3.84 17.63
N LEU A 108 -17.08 -3.09 17.18
CA LEU A 108 -16.79 -1.74 17.65
C LEU A 108 -16.18 -0.91 16.51
N LEU A 109 -16.57 0.36 16.41
CA LEU A 109 -15.94 1.33 15.51
C LEU A 109 -15.20 2.39 16.33
N VAL A 110 -13.87 2.45 16.19
CA VAL A 110 -13.04 3.49 16.79
C VAL A 110 -12.84 4.61 15.80
N CYS A 111 -13.18 5.85 16.17
CA CYS A 111 -13.02 7.03 15.31
C CYS A 111 -12.14 8.10 15.99
N ALA A 112 -11.72 9.11 15.24
CA ALA A 112 -11.16 10.34 15.78
C ALA A 112 -12.26 11.40 15.96
N ALA A 113 -11.98 12.44 16.74
CA ALA A 113 -12.89 13.59 16.85
C ALA A 113 -13.21 14.19 15.46
N SER A 114 -12.23 14.20 14.54
CA SER A 114 -12.41 14.70 13.17
C SER A 114 -13.25 13.80 12.25
N THR A 115 -13.41 12.52 12.57
CA THR A 115 -14.19 11.55 11.80
C THR A 115 -15.45 11.09 12.53
N ARG A 116 -15.80 11.73 13.65
CA ARG A 116 -16.93 11.33 14.53
C ARG A 116 -18.27 11.33 13.81
N ASP A 117 -18.60 12.40 13.09
CA ASP A 117 -19.87 12.51 12.38
C ASP A 117 -19.98 11.45 11.28
N LEU A 118 -18.91 11.25 10.52
CA LEU A 118 -18.83 10.22 9.50
C LEU A 118 -18.96 8.82 10.11
N ALA A 119 -18.30 8.57 11.24
CA ALA A 119 -18.40 7.30 11.97
C ALA A 119 -19.83 7.05 12.48
N ALA A 120 -20.49 8.08 13.04
CA ALA A 120 -21.85 7.96 13.52
C ALA A 120 -22.86 7.66 12.41
N GLU A 121 -22.64 8.22 11.20
CA GLU A 121 -23.47 7.92 10.04
C GLU A 121 -23.18 6.52 9.46
N ALA A 122 -21.92 6.08 9.45
CA ALA A 122 -21.49 4.80 8.87
C ALA A 122 -21.71 3.59 9.79
N ALA A 123 -21.79 3.79 11.11
CA ALA A 123 -21.74 2.71 12.09
C ALA A 123 -22.89 1.71 11.99
N THR A 124 -22.55 0.43 12.17
CA THR A 124 -23.47 -0.70 12.38
C THR A 124 -23.33 -1.29 13.79
N CYS A 125 -22.39 -0.74 14.58
CA CYS A 125 -22.00 -1.18 15.92
C CYS A 125 -21.75 0.04 16.83
N PRO A 126 -21.47 -0.14 18.14
CA PRO A 126 -21.07 0.96 19.01
C PRO A 126 -19.88 1.75 18.47
N VAL A 127 -19.87 3.06 18.71
CA VAL A 127 -18.78 3.97 18.27
C VAL A 127 -18.10 4.56 19.51
N VAL A 128 -16.77 4.59 19.48
CA VAL A 128 -15.95 5.21 20.51
C VAL A 128 -14.92 6.15 19.88
N SER A 129 -14.67 7.30 20.49
CA SER A 129 -13.58 8.17 20.08
C SER A 129 -12.25 7.65 20.64
N VAL A 130 -11.19 7.69 19.82
CA VAL A 130 -9.84 7.33 20.27
C VAL A 130 -9.36 8.27 21.39
N GLU A 131 -9.85 9.50 21.42
CA GLU A 131 -9.59 10.48 22.47
C GLU A 131 -10.22 10.08 23.82
N ASP A 132 -11.26 9.22 23.82
CA ASP A 132 -11.91 8.67 25.00
C ASP A 132 -11.29 7.33 25.46
N LEU A 133 -10.25 6.87 24.76
CA LEU A 133 -9.48 5.68 25.13
C LEU A 133 -8.18 6.08 25.85
N PRO A 134 -7.65 5.24 26.76
CA PRO A 134 -6.41 5.52 27.50
C PRO A 134 -5.18 5.26 26.62
N VAL A 135 -5.04 6.00 25.52
CA VAL A 135 -3.97 5.83 24.51
C VAL A 135 -2.65 6.49 24.90
N GLN A 136 -2.64 7.32 25.96
CA GLN A 136 -1.43 7.91 26.52
C GLN A 136 -1.10 7.27 27.86
N PRO A 137 0.18 7.06 28.16
CA PRO A 137 0.62 6.56 29.44
C PRO A 137 0.54 7.69 30.47
N ASP A 138 -0.64 8.01 30.98
CA ASP A 138 -0.73 8.87 32.16
C ASP A 138 -0.11 8.15 33.33
N GLY A 139 1.08 8.61 33.72
CA GLY A 139 1.91 7.97 34.73
C GLY A 139 1.41 8.13 36.14
N ALA A 140 0.27 7.59 36.51
CA ALA A 140 -0.14 7.24 37.87
C ALA A 140 -1.65 6.96 37.92
N GLY A 141 -2.08 5.78 37.62
CA GLY A 141 -3.48 5.42 37.87
C GLY A 141 -4.05 4.30 36.98
N ALA A 142 -3.24 3.51 36.32
CA ALA A 142 -3.72 2.22 35.83
C ALA A 142 -4.06 1.36 37.04
N ASP A 143 -5.33 1.31 37.42
CA ASP A 143 -5.82 0.35 38.39
C ASP A 143 -5.39 -1.03 37.91
N ARG A 144 -4.50 -1.67 38.65
CA ARG A 144 -4.00 -3.05 38.37
C ARG A 144 -5.12 -4.11 38.35
N GLU A 145 -6.35 -3.70 38.62
CA GLU A 145 -7.55 -4.56 38.60
C GLU A 145 -8.12 -4.83 37.19
N THR A 146 -7.53 -4.26 36.12
CA THR A 146 -8.03 -4.40 34.74
C THR A 146 -6.94 -4.91 33.77
N GLU A 147 -6.05 -5.76 34.22
CA GLU A 147 -5.02 -6.35 33.36
C GLU A 147 -5.65 -7.46 32.50
N VAL A 148 -5.75 -7.21 31.18
CA VAL A 148 -6.18 -8.24 30.23
C VAL A 148 -5.05 -9.27 30.08
N THR A 149 -5.41 -10.55 30.21
CA THR A 149 -4.46 -11.61 29.88
C THR A 149 -4.23 -11.63 28.37
N PRO A 150 -2.98 -11.44 27.90
CA PRO A 150 -2.70 -11.46 26.47
C PRO A 150 -3.16 -12.78 25.82
N ALA A 151 -3.82 -12.67 24.67
CA ALA A 151 -4.24 -13.82 23.90
C ALA A 151 -3.02 -14.64 23.42
N THR A 152 -3.20 -15.93 23.33
CA THR A 152 -2.25 -16.80 22.65
C THR A 152 -2.54 -16.78 21.16
N LEU A 153 -1.61 -16.23 20.38
CA LEU A 153 -1.77 -16.06 18.95
C LEU A 153 -1.20 -17.24 18.17
N SER A 154 -1.90 -17.63 17.12
CA SER A 154 -1.47 -18.57 16.10
C SER A 154 -1.06 -17.83 14.82
N ARG A 155 -0.21 -18.47 14.00
CA ARG A 155 0.15 -17.94 12.68
C ARG A 155 -1.05 -17.70 11.77
N THR A 156 -2.08 -18.50 11.93
CA THR A 156 -3.28 -18.49 11.08
C THR A 156 -4.36 -17.55 11.56
N ASP A 157 -4.20 -16.96 12.75
CA ASP A 157 -5.19 -16.02 13.30
C ASP A 157 -5.21 -14.77 12.43
N THR A 158 -6.38 -14.35 12.01
CA THR A 158 -6.58 -13.13 11.24
C THR A 158 -6.34 -11.93 12.15
N GLN A 159 -5.35 -11.11 11.82
CA GLN A 159 -5.00 -9.92 12.60
C GLN A 159 -5.54 -8.65 11.96
N LEU A 160 -5.54 -8.61 10.63
CA LEU A 160 -6.02 -7.45 9.87
C LEU A 160 -7.01 -7.88 8.79
N VAL A 161 -7.98 -7.00 8.55
CA VAL A 161 -8.77 -7.00 7.31
C VAL A 161 -8.61 -5.65 6.65
N VAL A 162 -7.93 -5.62 5.51
CA VAL A 162 -7.65 -4.39 4.76
C VAL A 162 -8.46 -4.38 3.47
N PHE A 163 -9.26 -3.34 3.29
CA PHE A 163 -10.05 -3.21 2.07
C PHE A 163 -9.22 -2.70 0.89
N THR A 164 -9.41 -3.34 -0.25
CA THR A 164 -8.85 -2.91 -1.52
C THR A 164 -9.96 -2.46 -2.45
N SER A 165 -9.70 -1.43 -3.28
CA SER A 165 -10.55 -1.06 -4.40
C SER A 165 -10.38 -2.15 -5.46
N GLY A 166 -11.21 -3.18 -5.40
CA GLY A 166 -11.23 -4.23 -6.44
C GLY A 166 -11.59 -3.66 -7.81
N THR A 167 -11.22 -4.39 -8.86
CA THR A 167 -11.66 -4.11 -10.26
C THR A 167 -13.17 -4.32 -10.44
N THR A 168 -13.86 -4.83 -9.43
CA THR A 168 -15.31 -4.99 -9.31
C THR A 168 -15.86 -3.92 -8.37
N SER A 169 -17.10 -3.51 -8.56
CA SER A 169 -17.81 -2.43 -7.85
C SER A 169 -17.87 -2.56 -6.32
N GLU A 170 -17.51 -3.70 -5.75
CA GLU A 170 -17.53 -3.95 -4.31
C GLU A 170 -16.11 -4.09 -3.73
N PRO A 171 -15.75 -3.32 -2.68
CA PRO A 171 -14.47 -3.44 -2.00
C PRO A 171 -14.28 -4.84 -1.39
N LYS A 172 -13.11 -5.44 -1.60
CA LYS A 172 -12.77 -6.77 -1.07
C LYS A 172 -11.98 -6.63 0.23
N GLY A 173 -12.42 -7.27 1.29
CA GLY A 173 -11.69 -7.34 2.56
C GLY A 173 -10.61 -8.43 2.50
N VAL A 174 -9.34 -8.01 2.37
CA VAL A 174 -8.18 -8.93 2.36
C VAL A 174 -7.86 -9.34 3.80
N ARG A 175 -7.87 -10.63 4.08
CA ARG A 175 -7.48 -11.16 5.38
C ARG A 175 -5.96 -11.26 5.47
N LEU A 176 -5.38 -10.71 6.52
CA LEU A 176 -3.95 -10.85 6.81
C LEU A 176 -3.77 -11.48 8.19
N THR A 177 -3.07 -12.59 8.23
CA THR A 177 -2.80 -13.33 9.46
C THR A 177 -1.58 -12.78 10.19
N VAL A 178 -1.45 -13.12 11.48
CA VAL A 178 -0.21 -12.88 12.24
C VAL A 178 1.00 -13.41 11.48
N GLY A 179 0.89 -14.60 10.88
CA GLY A 179 1.94 -15.21 10.07
C GLY A 179 2.33 -14.37 8.86
N ASN A 180 1.34 -13.85 8.10
CA ASN A 180 1.60 -12.99 6.95
C ASN A 180 2.38 -11.72 7.35
N LEU A 181 1.95 -11.05 8.42
CA LEU A 181 2.55 -9.80 8.89
C LEU A 181 4.00 -10.01 9.34
N VAL A 182 4.26 -11.07 10.13
CA VAL A 182 5.60 -11.37 10.61
C VAL A 182 6.51 -11.82 9.47
N ALA A 183 6.04 -12.67 8.55
CA ALA A 183 6.82 -13.09 7.39
C ALA A 183 7.20 -11.90 6.51
N SER A 184 6.25 -11.00 6.23
CA SER A 184 6.50 -9.77 5.46
C SER A 184 7.53 -8.86 6.16
N ALA A 185 7.42 -8.69 7.48
CA ALA A 185 8.38 -7.90 8.24
C ALA A 185 9.79 -8.51 8.16
N VAL A 186 9.94 -9.83 8.40
CA VAL A 186 11.23 -10.51 8.31
C VAL A 186 11.81 -10.40 6.90
N ALA A 187 11.01 -10.63 5.86
CA ALA A 187 11.43 -10.53 4.46
C ALA A 187 11.95 -9.12 4.11
N SER A 188 11.24 -8.08 4.58
CA SER A 188 11.67 -6.69 4.43
C SER A 188 13.02 -6.42 5.09
N SER A 189 13.26 -6.96 6.31
CA SER A 189 14.51 -6.77 7.04
C SER A 189 15.71 -7.38 6.31
N TYR A 190 15.53 -8.53 5.70
CA TYR A 190 16.58 -9.18 4.90
C TYR A 190 16.99 -8.35 3.69
N ARG A 191 16.01 -7.65 3.08
CA ARG A 191 16.26 -6.84 1.88
C ARG A 191 16.89 -5.49 2.22
N LEU A 192 16.34 -4.77 3.19
CA LEU A 192 16.71 -3.39 3.52
C LEU A 192 17.81 -3.30 4.60
N GLY A 193 17.99 -4.36 5.35
CA GLY A 193 18.81 -4.37 6.57
C GLY A 193 18.11 -3.65 7.73
N VAL A 194 18.51 -3.95 8.96
CA VAL A 194 18.00 -3.32 10.18
C VAL A 194 19.16 -2.90 11.05
N LEU A 195 19.15 -1.64 11.49
CA LEU A 195 20.02 -1.12 12.54
C LEU A 195 19.19 -0.80 13.78
N PRO A 196 19.72 -1.02 14.99
CA PRO A 196 19.00 -0.73 16.22
C PRO A 196 18.54 0.74 16.37
N THR A 197 19.16 1.65 15.63
CA THR A 197 18.89 3.07 15.64
C THR A 197 17.96 3.52 14.51
N ASP A 198 17.43 2.57 13.73
CA ASP A 198 16.55 2.90 12.63
C ASP A 198 15.28 3.62 13.10
N ARG A 199 14.87 4.62 12.31
CA ARG A 199 13.66 5.40 12.45
C ARG A 199 12.92 5.43 11.12
N TRP A 200 11.75 4.78 11.06
CA TRP A 200 10.94 4.71 9.84
C TRP A 200 9.86 5.77 9.85
N LEU A 201 9.89 6.69 8.87
CA LEU A 201 8.85 7.72 8.73
C LEU A 201 7.60 7.14 8.08
N VAL A 202 6.46 7.31 8.76
CA VAL A 202 5.12 7.03 8.27
C VAL A 202 4.43 8.34 7.95
N CYS A 203 4.24 8.61 6.66
CA CYS A 203 3.45 9.73 6.12
C CYS A 203 2.40 9.25 5.09
N LEU A 204 2.34 7.94 4.86
CA LEU A 204 1.28 7.29 4.08
C LEU A 204 0.07 6.98 4.96
N PRO A 205 -1.14 6.90 4.37
CA PRO A 205 -2.34 6.52 5.10
C PRO A 205 -2.21 5.14 5.76
N THR A 206 -2.62 5.04 7.02
CA THR A 206 -2.52 3.82 7.82
C THR A 206 -3.66 2.82 7.58
N TYR A 207 -4.64 3.16 6.75
CA TYR A 207 -5.61 2.21 6.21
C TYR A 207 -5.09 1.45 4.98
N HIS A 208 -3.82 1.67 4.59
CA HIS A 208 -3.09 0.88 3.60
C HIS A 208 -1.84 0.26 4.23
N MET A 209 -1.40 -0.88 3.68
CA MET A 209 -0.21 -1.57 4.16
C MET A 209 1.07 -0.71 4.09
N GLY A 210 1.15 0.24 3.16
CA GLY A 210 2.28 1.18 3.07
C GLY A 210 2.47 2.04 4.33
N GLY A 211 1.37 2.44 4.98
CA GLY A 211 1.38 3.19 6.24
C GLY A 211 1.36 2.30 7.48
N LEU A 212 0.75 1.12 7.41
CA LEU A 212 0.56 0.23 8.56
C LEU A 212 1.75 -0.71 8.82
N ALA A 213 2.36 -1.26 7.76
CA ALA A 213 3.45 -2.22 7.88
C ALA A 213 4.66 -1.71 8.70
N PRO A 214 5.06 -0.42 8.65
CA PRO A 214 6.15 0.08 9.49
C PRO A 214 5.94 -0.10 10.99
N PHE A 215 4.71 -0.06 11.50
CA PHE A 215 4.44 -0.33 12.92
C PHE A 215 4.78 -1.78 13.27
N VAL A 216 4.32 -2.75 12.47
CA VAL A 216 4.63 -4.18 12.66
C VAL A 216 6.14 -4.42 12.56
N ARG A 217 6.79 -3.85 11.55
CA ARG A 217 8.24 -3.96 11.32
C ARG A 217 9.03 -3.42 12.52
N SER A 218 8.73 -2.19 12.93
CA SER A 218 9.46 -1.53 14.01
C SER A 218 9.28 -2.26 15.34
N ALA A 219 8.09 -2.74 15.68
CA ALA A 219 7.86 -3.54 16.86
C ALA A 219 8.65 -4.86 16.82
N LEU A 220 8.69 -5.55 15.66
CA LEU A 220 9.46 -6.77 15.49
C LEU A 220 10.98 -6.52 15.61
N TYR A 221 11.48 -5.41 15.03
CA TYR A 221 12.90 -5.10 15.00
C TYR A 221 13.41 -4.42 16.29
N GLY A 222 12.54 -3.75 17.04
CA GLY A 222 12.91 -2.90 18.17
C GLY A 222 13.48 -1.56 17.72
N THR A 223 12.94 -1.00 16.64
CA THR A 223 13.28 0.30 16.07
C THR A 223 12.12 1.27 16.28
N ALA A 224 12.26 2.53 15.85
CA ALA A 224 11.23 3.53 16.06
C ALA A 224 10.40 3.81 14.79
N VAL A 225 9.13 4.14 14.99
CA VAL A 225 8.27 4.73 13.97
C VAL A 225 8.16 6.23 14.22
N VAL A 226 8.45 7.05 13.21
CA VAL A 226 8.19 8.48 13.22
C VAL A 226 6.89 8.72 12.47
N VAL A 227 5.87 9.30 13.10
CA VAL A 227 4.55 9.44 12.53
C VAL A 227 4.26 10.90 12.17
N GLN A 228 4.06 11.14 10.89
CA GLN A 228 3.60 12.41 10.34
C GLN A 228 2.15 12.24 9.86
N ARG A 229 1.25 13.12 10.28
CA ARG A 229 -0.20 12.97 10.04
C ARG A 229 -0.59 12.97 8.56
N SER A 230 0.11 13.73 7.74
CA SER A 230 -0.14 13.83 6.30
C SER A 230 1.15 14.22 5.59
N PHE A 231 1.27 13.84 4.33
CA PHE A 231 2.38 14.25 3.49
C PHE A 231 2.24 15.72 3.07
N ASP A 232 3.30 16.47 3.32
CA ASP A 232 3.58 17.78 2.74
C ASP A 232 5.07 17.82 2.43
N ALA A 233 5.49 18.31 1.25
CA ALA A 233 6.88 18.18 0.81
C ALA A 233 7.85 18.90 1.75
N ASP A 234 7.53 20.13 2.19
CA ASP A 234 8.39 20.89 3.08
C ASP A 234 8.42 20.32 4.50
N ALA A 235 7.25 20.00 5.05
CA ALA A 235 7.16 19.39 6.37
C ALA A 235 7.82 18.00 6.41
N THR A 236 7.69 17.20 5.34
CA THR A 236 8.29 15.86 5.27
C THR A 236 9.80 15.91 5.17
N ARG A 237 10.38 16.79 4.34
CA ARG A 237 11.85 16.97 4.28
C ARG A 237 12.43 17.46 5.60
N GLN A 238 11.71 18.35 6.30
CA GLN A 238 12.10 18.83 7.63
C GLN A 238 12.04 17.69 8.66
N ALA A 239 10.95 16.91 8.70
CA ALA A 239 10.80 15.76 9.60
C ALA A 239 11.91 14.71 9.37
N ILE A 240 12.26 14.41 8.11
CA ILE A 240 13.35 13.47 7.79
C ILE A 240 14.67 13.93 8.42
N ALA A 241 14.98 15.23 8.34
CA ALA A 241 16.22 15.77 8.89
C ALA A 241 16.18 15.89 10.44
N GLU A 242 15.09 16.44 10.99
CA GLU A 242 14.96 16.76 12.41
C GLU A 242 14.91 15.51 13.28
N TYR A 243 14.14 14.48 12.85
CA TYR A 243 13.94 13.25 13.63
C TYR A 243 14.97 12.16 13.29
N GLY A 244 15.99 12.44 12.47
CA GLY A 244 17.03 11.47 12.11
C GLY A 244 16.45 10.24 11.43
N VAL A 245 15.49 10.43 10.53
CA VAL A 245 14.83 9.36 9.80
C VAL A 245 15.86 8.58 8.97
N THR A 246 15.78 7.24 9.04
CA THR A 246 16.68 6.34 8.31
C THR A 246 15.98 5.64 7.15
N GLY A 247 14.66 5.57 7.17
CA GLY A 247 13.84 4.98 6.13
C GLY A 247 12.49 5.66 5.99
N VAL A 248 11.98 5.76 4.77
CA VAL A 248 10.65 6.31 4.49
C VAL A 248 9.99 5.53 3.36
N SER A 249 8.66 5.34 3.47
CA SER A 249 7.83 4.78 2.39
C SER A 249 7.11 5.91 1.66
N LEU A 250 7.26 5.97 0.34
CA LEU A 250 6.66 7.00 -0.50
C LEU A 250 6.01 6.38 -1.74
N VAL A 251 5.06 7.11 -2.31
CA VAL A 251 4.59 6.87 -3.69
C VAL A 251 5.34 7.79 -4.67
N PRO A 252 5.40 7.44 -5.98
CA PRO A 252 6.18 8.21 -6.95
C PRO A 252 5.88 9.72 -6.99
N THR A 253 4.62 10.09 -6.87
CA THR A 253 4.20 11.51 -6.84
C THR A 253 4.70 12.27 -5.62
N MET A 254 4.79 11.63 -4.45
CA MET A 254 5.36 12.23 -3.25
C MET A 254 6.86 12.46 -3.39
N LEU A 255 7.58 11.46 -3.92
CA LEU A 255 9.02 11.57 -4.17
C LEU A 255 9.33 12.66 -5.20
N SER A 256 8.56 12.73 -6.30
CA SER A 256 8.70 13.83 -7.27
C SER A 256 8.54 15.19 -6.62
N ARG A 257 7.50 15.39 -5.78
CA ARG A 257 7.27 16.67 -5.07
C ARG A 257 8.42 17.03 -4.14
N LEU A 258 9.03 16.07 -3.44
CA LEU A 258 10.22 16.31 -2.62
C LEU A 258 11.41 16.78 -3.50
N LEU A 259 11.64 16.08 -4.62
CA LEU A 259 12.70 16.44 -5.55
C LEU A 259 12.48 17.82 -6.21
N ASP A 260 11.23 18.16 -6.55
CA ASP A 260 10.85 19.46 -7.12
C ASP A 260 11.03 20.60 -6.10
N ALA A 261 10.81 20.32 -4.80
CA ALA A 261 11.10 21.23 -3.71
C ALA A 261 12.61 21.35 -3.39
N GLY A 262 13.48 20.76 -4.19
CA GLY A 262 14.94 20.83 -4.01
C GLY A 262 15.46 19.99 -2.85
N TRP A 263 14.74 18.93 -2.45
CA TRP A 263 15.17 18.07 -1.35
C TRP A 263 16.48 17.33 -1.68
N GLU A 264 17.39 17.38 -0.71
CA GLU A 264 18.60 16.56 -0.65
C GLU A 264 18.50 15.63 0.57
N PRO A 265 18.73 14.31 0.42
CA PRO A 265 18.59 13.38 1.52
C PRO A 265 19.71 13.59 2.55
N PRO A 266 19.40 13.60 3.87
CA PRO A 266 20.45 13.62 4.89
C PRO A 266 21.21 12.28 4.88
N SER A 267 22.46 12.31 5.37
CA SER A 267 23.30 11.11 5.44
C SER A 267 22.75 10.00 6.36
N SER A 268 21.77 10.32 7.20
CA SER A 268 21.06 9.33 8.02
C SER A 268 20.12 8.46 7.20
N LEU A 269 19.61 8.96 6.07
CA LEU A 269 18.63 8.25 5.25
C LEU A 269 19.29 7.08 4.50
N ARG A 270 18.85 5.87 4.79
CA ARG A 270 19.38 4.63 4.25
C ARG A 270 18.58 4.09 3.07
N PHE A 271 17.28 4.34 3.05
CA PHE A 271 16.40 3.91 1.97
C PHE A 271 15.14 4.77 1.85
N VAL A 272 14.67 4.93 0.63
CA VAL A 272 13.34 5.38 0.27
C VAL A 272 12.62 4.22 -0.39
N LEU A 273 11.69 3.56 0.32
CA LEU A 273 10.89 2.48 -0.23
C LEU A 273 9.80 3.08 -1.13
N LEU A 274 9.95 2.90 -2.44
CA LEU A 274 9.09 3.53 -3.45
C LEU A 274 8.13 2.50 -4.04
N GLY A 275 6.85 2.63 -3.73
CA GLY A 275 5.81 1.68 -4.17
C GLY A 275 4.45 2.33 -4.42
N GLY A 276 3.42 1.52 -4.64
CA GLY A 276 2.07 1.99 -4.91
C GLY A 276 1.84 2.55 -6.32
N GLY A 277 2.86 2.53 -7.15
CA GLY A 277 2.82 2.94 -8.55
C GLY A 277 4.17 2.71 -9.23
N PRO A 278 4.25 2.76 -10.57
CA PRO A 278 5.49 2.53 -11.30
C PRO A 278 6.51 3.64 -11.01
N ALA A 279 7.74 3.24 -10.67
CA ALA A 279 8.88 4.13 -10.59
C ALA A 279 9.41 4.37 -12.00
N SER A 280 9.10 5.53 -12.61
CA SER A 280 9.58 5.84 -13.95
C SER A 280 11.10 5.97 -14.00
N GLU A 281 11.69 5.63 -15.13
CA GLU A 281 13.14 5.74 -15.34
C GLU A 281 13.65 7.17 -15.08
N PRO A 282 13.01 8.25 -15.58
CA PRO A 282 13.43 9.62 -15.26
C PRO A 282 13.40 9.94 -13.76
N LEU A 283 12.44 9.41 -13.00
CA LEU A 283 12.37 9.61 -11.55
C LEU A 283 13.53 8.91 -10.83
N VAL A 284 13.85 7.69 -11.22
CA VAL A 284 14.97 6.91 -10.65
C VAL A 284 16.30 7.59 -10.99
N GLU A 285 16.46 8.11 -12.21
CA GLU A 285 17.66 8.87 -12.61
C GLU A 285 17.83 10.14 -11.78
N ARG A 286 16.75 10.92 -11.58
CA ARG A 286 16.78 12.09 -10.67
C ARG A 286 17.20 11.71 -9.25
N CYS A 287 16.78 10.54 -8.77
CA CYS A 287 17.22 10.02 -7.48
C CYS A 287 18.72 9.72 -7.47
N ARG A 288 19.24 9.10 -8.53
CA ARG A 288 20.67 8.83 -8.69
C ARG A 288 21.51 10.10 -8.66
N GLU A 289 21.11 11.11 -9.43
CA GLU A 289 21.80 12.40 -9.50
C GLU A 289 21.86 13.13 -8.16
N ARG A 290 20.82 12.97 -7.32
CA ARG A 290 20.72 13.62 -5.99
C ARG A 290 21.15 12.74 -4.82
N GLY A 291 21.64 11.54 -5.09
CA GLY A 291 22.06 10.61 -4.05
C GLY A 291 20.92 10.10 -3.17
N VAL A 292 19.66 10.09 -3.66
CA VAL A 292 18.51 9.52 -2.96
C VAL A 292 18.58 8.01 -3.02
N PRO A 293 18.66 7.28 -1.88
CA PRO A 293 18.77 5.83 -1.86
C PRO A 293 17.40 5.17 -2.15
N VAL A 294 16.90 5.30 -3.38
CA VAL A 294 15.60 4.80 -3.80
C VAL A 294 15.60 3.28 -3.95
N CYS A 295 14.59 2.65 -3.37
CA CYS A 295 14.32 1.21 -3.44
C CYS A 295 12.93 0.99 -4.08
N PRO A 296 12.82 0.92 -5.42
CA PRO A 296 11.58 0.54 -6.08
C PRO A 296 11.08 -0.80 -5.54
N THR A 297 9.79 -0.86 -5.23
CA THR A 297 9.17 -2.06 -4.67
C THR A 297 7.84 -2.35 -5.34
N TYR A 298 7.61 -3.63 -5.59
CA TYR A 298 6.33 -4.17 -6.01
C TYR A 298 5.71 -4.96 -4.87
N GLY A 299 4.42 -4.81 -4.69
CA GLY A 299 3.64 -5.50 -3.67
C GLY A 299 2.20 -5.04 -3.66
N MET A 300 1.40 -5.74 -2.89
CA MET A 300 -0.03 -5.51 -2.77
C MET A 300 -0.51 -5.90 -1.36
N THR A 301 -1.77 -5.56 -1.06
CA THR A 301 -2.38 -5.91 0.22
C THR A 301 -2.40 -7.42 0.44
N GLU A 302 -2.68 -8.17 -0.61
CA GLU A 302 -2.79 -9.64 -0.61
C GLU A 302 -1.46 -10.34 -0.29
N THR A 303 -0.33 -9.61 -0.33
CA THR A 303 0.99 -10.13 0.06
C THR A 303 1.56 -9.45 1.30
N ALA A 304 0.69 -8.87 2.11
CA ALA A 304 1.03 -8.14 3.34
C ALA A 304 2.08 -7.04 3.15
N SER A 305 2.28 -6.52 1.96
CA SER A 305 3.06 -5.38 1.51
C SER A 305 3.96 -5.70 0.31
N GLN A 306 5.21 -6.16 0.53
CA GLN A 306 6.25 -6.29 -0.49
C GLN A 306 6.32 -7.71 -1.07
N ILE A 307 6.44 -7.80 -2.39
CA ILE A 307 6.75 -9.03 -3.15
C ILE A 307 8.23 -9.02 -3.56
N ALA A 308 8.64 -7.94 -4.22
CA ALA A 308 10.01 -7.72 -4.70
C ALA A 308 10.46 -6.29 -4.39
N THR A 309 11.75 -6.10 -4.16
CA THR A 309 12.31 -4.77 -3.89
C THR A 309 13.73 -4.70 -4.45
N ALA A 310 14.00 -3.70 -5.30
CA ALA A 310 15.34 -3.38 -5.76
C ALA A 310 16.10 -2.61 -4.66
N ARG A 311 17.40 -2.89 -4.52
CA ARG A 311 18.31 -2.00 -3.80
C ARG A 311 18.71 -0.83 -4.69
N PRO A 312 19.20 0.28 -4.14
CA PRO A 312 19.55 1.46 -4.94
C PRO A 312 20.48 1.15 -6.11
N GLU A 313 21.52 0.35 -5.87
CA GLU A 313 22.48 -0.05 -6.92
C GLU A 313 21.77 -0.76 -8.07
N THR A 314 20.92 -1.75 -7.74
CA THR A 314 20.13 -2.50 -8.73
C THR A 314 19.17 -1.62 -9.49
N ALA A 315 18.51 -0.67 -8.79
CA ALA A 315 17.57 0.26 -9.41
C ALA A 315 18.26 1.21 -10.41
N PHE A 316 19.48 1.65 -10.08
CA PHE A 316 20.26 2.55 -10.92
C PHE A 316 20.93 1.86 -12.12
N GLU A 317 21.26 0.58 -11.99
CA GLU A 317 21.88 -0.21 -13.06
C GLU A 317 20.85 -0.81 -14.03
N HIS A 318 19.64 -1.08 -13.55
CA HIS A 318 18.57 -1.78 -14.28
C HIS A 318 17.26 -1.02 -14.19
N ALA A 319 17.10 -0.02 -15.03
CA ALA A 319 15.92 0.84 -15.03
C ALA A 319 14.60 0.05 -15.12
N GLY A 320 13.61 0.48 -14.34
CA GLY A 320 12.26 -0.11 -14.35
C GLY A 320 12.10 -1.40 -13.56
N THR A 321 13.21 -2.05 -13.10
CA THR A 321 13.08 -3.24 -12.26
C THR A 321 12.59 -2.90 -10.86
N VAL A 322 11.81 -3.81 -10.29
CA VAL A 322 11.47 -3.83 -8.86
C VAL A 322 12.38 -4.77 -8.06
N GLY A 323 13.48 -5.24 -8.68
CA GLY A 323 14.46 -6.13 -8.08
C GLY A 323 14.01 -7.59 -8.00
N GLN A 324 14.71 -8.35 -7.18
CA GLN A 324 14.40 -9.76 -6.96
C GLN A 324 13.31 -9.93 -5.91
N PRO A 325 12.53 -11.02 -5.94
CA PRO A 325 11.61 -11.40 -4.87
C PRO A 325 12.28 -11.38 -3.50
N LEU A 326 11.52 -11.03 -2.49
CA LEU A 326 11.99 -11.07 -1.11
C LEU A 326 12.13 -12.53 -0.64
N VAL A 327 12.92 -12.74 0.42
CA VAL A 327 12.98 -14.05 1.08
C VAL A 327 11.56 -14.47 1.52
N PHE A 328 11.24 -15.75 1.40
CA PHE A 328 9.93 -16.34 1.64
C PHE A 328 8.84 -15.97 0.62
N THR A 329 9.21 -15.39 -0.51
CA THR A 329 8.27 -15.06 -1.57
C THR A 329 8.69 -15.74 -2.85
N ASP A 330 7.92 -16.73 -3.27
CA ASP A 330 8.10 -17.40 -4.55
C ASP A 330 7.29 -16.65 -5.62
N VAL A 331 7.96 -16.27 -6.71
CA VAL A 331 7.33 -15.58 -7.84
C VAL A 331 7.50 -16.43 -9.08
N THR A 332 6.40 -16.79 -9.70
CA THR A 332 6.35 -17.47 -10.99
C THR A 332 5.66 -16.57 -12.01
N VAL A 333 6.24 -16.43 -13.19
CA VAL A 333 5.57 -15.76 -14.30
C VAL A 333 4.92 -16.87 -15.15
N VAL A 334 3.62 -16.75 -15.44
CA VAL A 334 2.82 -17.80 -16.07
C VAL A 334 2.14 -17.28 -17.33
N ALA A 335 2.32 -17.96 -18.45
CA ALA A 335 1.59 -17.73 -19.69
C ALA A 335 0.95 -19.06 -20.18
N ASP A 336 -0.28 -19.00 -20.64
CA ASP A 336 -1.02 -20.16 -21.14
C ASP A 336 -1.08 -21.37 -20.19
N GLY A 337 -0.98 -21.11 -18.87
CA GLY A 337 -1.01 -22.10 -17.81
C GLY A 337 0.34 -22.72 -17.45
N GLU A 338 1.41 -22.34 -18.12
CA GLU A 338 2.77 -22.87 -17.91
C GLU A 338 3.73 -21.77 -17.42
N PRO A 339 4.75 -22.11 -16.61
CA PRO A 339 5.81 -21.18 -16.23
C PRO A 339 6.60 -20.69 -17.42
N CYS A 340 6.86 -19.39 -17.47
CA CYS A 340 7.66 -18.74 -18.50
C CYS A 340 9.16 -18.90 -18.27
N ASP A 341 9.93 -19.00 -19.35
CA ASP A 341 11.38 -18.89 -19.32
C ASP A 341 11.83 -17.44 -19.02
N PRO A 342 13.08 -17.22 -18.54
CA PRO A 342 13.60 -15.88 -18.29
C PRO A 342 13.49 -14.95 -19.50
N GLY A 343 12.88 -13.77 -19.32
CA GLY A 343 12.61 -12.79 -20.37
C GLY A 343 11.25 -12.95 -21.05
N GLU A 344 10.56 -14.05 -20.85
CA GLU A 344 9.20 -14.24 -21.35
C GLU A 344 8.17 -13.57 -20.45
N ARG A 345 7.11 -13.02 -21.09
CA ARG A 345 6.05 -12.26 -20.45
C ARG A 345 4.88 -13.13 -20.08
N GLY A 346 4.34 -12.91 -18.88
CA GLY A 346 3.15 -13.61 -18.41
C GLY A 346 2.52 -12.92 -17.21
N GLU A 347 1.53 -13.54 -16.61
CA GLU A 347 0.96 -13.10 -15.36
C GLU A 347 1.88 -13.44 -14.19
N ILE A 348 2.08 -12.48 -13.30
CA ILE A 348 2.86 -12.66 -12.07
C ILE A 348 1.99 -13.42 -11.07
N VAL A 349 2.48 -14.57 -10.63
CA VAL A 349 1.86 -15.43 -9.62
C VAL A 349 2.78 -15.51 -8.42
N VAL A 350 2.23 -15.42 -7.21
CA VAL A 350 2.99 -15.30 -5.96
C VAL A 350 2.55 -16.36 -4.96
N ASP A 351 3.52 -17.06 -4.36
CA ASP A 351 3.29 -17.99 -3.27
C ASP A 351 4.21 -17.70 -2.08
N GLY A 352 3.85 -18.22 -0.91
CA GLY A 352 4.64 -18.12 0.30
C GLY A 352 3.87 -17.57 1.50
N PRO A 353 4.52 -17.53 2.67
CA PRO A 353 3.89 -17.16 3.93
C PRO A 353 3.47 -15.68 4.03
N THR A 354 3.84 -14.83 3.08
CA THR A 354 3.36 -13.44 3.01
C THR A 354 2.00 -13.32 2.33
N VAL A 355 1.58 -14.36 1.59
CA VAL A 355 0.34 -14.36 0.81
C VAL A 355 -0.88 -14.57 1.71
N THR A 356 -1.90 -13.75 1.51
CA THR A 356 -3.19 -13.85 2.21
C THR A 356 -3.79 -15.27 2.12
N PRO A 357 -4.50 -15.76 3.14
CA PRO A 357 -5.31 -16.97 3.00
C PRO A 357 -6.59 -16.74 2.17
N GLY A 358 -6.88 -15.50 1.77
CA GLY A 358 -8.04 -15.12 0.95
C GLY A 358 -8.78 -13.90 1.46
N TYR A 359 -9.88 -13.62 0.80
CA TYR A 359 -10.77 -12.51 1.14
C TYR A 359 -11.86 -12.95 2.15
N LEU A 360 -12.45 -11.97 2.83
CA LEU A 360 -13.67 -12.21 3.62
C LEU A 360 -14.80 -12.74 2.73
N GLY A 361 -15.60 -13.62 3.25
CA GLY A 361 -16.72 -14.23 2.53
C GLY A 361 -16.32 -15.22 1.44
N GLY A 362 -15.04 -15.55 1.28
CA GLY A 362 -14.54 -16.51 0.31
C GLY A 362 -14.65 -16.08 -1.16
N ALA A 363 -15.00 -14.81 -1.43
CA ALA A 363 -15.21 -14.30 -2.77
C ALA A 363 -13.87 -14.05 -3.48
N GLY A 364 -13.62 -14.74 -4.59
CA GLY A 364 -12.72 -14.28 -5.65
C GLY A 364 -11.22 -14.33 -5.39
N ALA A 365 -10.72 -15.16 -4.49
CA ALA A 365 -9.29 -15.39 -4.40
C ALA A 365 -8.85 -16.22 -5.63
N SER A 366 -8.05 -15.60 -6.49
CA SER A 366 -7.53 -16.24 -7.69
C SER A 366 -6.29 -17.06 -7.34
N PHE A 367 -6.49 -18.18 -6.62
CA PHE A 367 -5.41 -19.16 -6.42
C PHE A 367 -5.39 -20.15 -7.56
N GLY A 368 -4.22 -20.41 -8.09
CA GLY A 368 -3.92 -21.40 -9.11
C GLY A 368 -2.88 -22.42 -8.63
N GLU A 369 -2.37 -23.22 -9.55
CA GLU A 369 -1.35 -24.24 -9.29
C GLU A 369 -0.06 -23.64 -8.70
N PHE A 370 0.32 -22.42 -9.13
CA PHE A 370 1.57 -21.75 -8.75
C PHE A 370 1.39 -20.71 -7.64
N GLY A 371 0.19 -20.58 -7.06
CA GLY A 371 -0.09 -19.64 -5.98
C GLY A 371 -1.18 -18.61 -6.31
N PHE A 372 -1.09 -17.44 -5.68
CA PHE A 372 -2.00 -16.33 -5.86
C PHE A 372 -1.72 -15.58 -7.18
N ARG A 373 -2.72 -15.50 -8.04
CA ARG A 373 -2.67 -14.76 -9.30
C ARG A 373 -2.89 -13.28 -9.01
N THR A 374 -1.87 -12.47 -9.28
CA THR A 374 -1.92 -11.03 -8.93
C THR A 374 -2.79 -10.22 -9.88
N GLY A 375 -3.02 -10.72 -11.08
CA GLY A 375 -3.62 -9.97 -12.19
C GLY A 375 -2.64 -8.95 -12.81
N ASP A 376 -1.39 -8.94 -12.39
CA ASP A 376 -0.35 -8.08 -12.95
C ASP A 376 0.49 -8.87 -13.96
N LEU A 377 0.90 -8.20 -15.05
CA LEU A 377 1.77 -8.74 -16.09
C LEU A 377 3.20 -8.30 -15.86
N GLY A 378 4.14 -9.17 -16.23
CA GLY A 378 5.56 -8.86 -16.15
C GLY A 378 6.43 -9.99 -16.63
N TYR A 379 7.73 -9.88 -16.37
CA TYR A 379 8.72 -10.91 -16.68
C TYR A 379 9.83 -10.91 -15.63
N ARG A 380 10.58 -12.01 -15.60
CA ARG A 380 11.84 -12.12 -14.84
C ARG A 380 13.00 -12.29 -15.81
N ASP A 381 14.12 -11.66 -15.50
CA ASP A 381 15.35 -11.91 -16.25
C ASP A 381 16.12 -13.15 -15.75
N ALA A 382 17.25 -13.43 -16.38
CA ALA A 382 18.11 -14.55 -16.03
C ALA A 382 18.73 -14.45 -14.63
N ASP A 383 18.83 -13.23 -14.06
CA ASP A 383 19.31 -13.00 -12.70
C ASP A 383 18.16 -12.99 -11.68
N GLY A 384 16.93 -13.27 -12.11
CA GLY A 384 15.73 -13.35 -11.30
C GLY A 384 15.14 -12.00 -10.87
N ARG A 385 15.57 -10.89 -11.49
CA ARG A 385 14.95 -9.59 -11.27
C ARG A 385 13.59 -9.55 -11.97
N LEU A 386 12.62 -8.83 -11.37
CA LEU A 386 11.25 -8.72 -11.83
C LEU A 386 10.99 -7.34 -12.42
N TRP A 387 10.30 -7.30 -13.55
CA TRP A 387 9.69 -6.12 -14.15
C TRP A 387 8.18 -6.28 -14.15
N VAL A 388 7.46 -5.26 -13.70
CA VAL A 388 6.00 -5.20 -13.71
C VAL A 388 5.59 -4.24 -14.82
N GLU A 389 4.86 -4.74 -15.79
CA GLU A 389 4.53 -3.96 -17.00
C GLU A 389 3.10 -3.42 -17.00
N GLY A 390 2.15 -4.10 -16.35
CA GLY A 390 0.76 -3.65 -16.33
C GLY A 390 -0.17 -4.67 -15.69
N ARG A 391 -1.46 -4.59 -16.02
CA ARG A 391 -2.46 -5.53 -15.53
C ARG A 391 -3.05 -6.36 -16.66
N VAL A 392 -3.42 -7.59 -16.34
CA VAL A 392 -4.15 -8.48 -17.27
C VAL A 392 -5.45 -7.83 -17.74
N ASP A 393 -6.19 -7.21 -16.83
CA ASP A 393 -7.48 -6.55 -17.12
C ASP A 393 -7.34 -5.22 -17.87
N ASP A 394 -6.14 -4.65 -17.96
CA ASP A 394 -5.84 -3.40 -18.64
C ASP A 394 -5.39 -3.61 -20.09
N ARG A 395 -5.27 -4.86 -20.52
CA ARG A 395 -4.95 -5.19 -21.91
C ARG A 395 -6.08 -4.73 -22.84
N ILE A 396 -5.73 -3.92 -23.80
CA ILE A 396 -6.66 -3.43 -24.81
C ILE A 396 -6.54 -4.35 -26.03
N VAL A 397 -7.65 -4.96 -26.45
CA VAL A 397 -7.66 -5.79 -27.66
C VAL A 397 -8.22 -4.95 -28.80
N THR A 398 -7.36 -4.51 -29.71
CA THR A 398 -7.70 -3.65 -30.83
C THR A 398 -7.33 -4.33 -32.16
N GLY A 399 -8.34 -4.61 -32.99
CA GLY A 399 -8.11 -5.27 -34.29
C GLY A 399 -7.43 -6.64 -34.22
N GLY A 400 -7.60 -7.35 -33.11
CA GLY A 400 -6.94 -8.63 -32.86
C GLY A 400 -5.54 -8.54 -32.25
N GLU A 401 -4.99 -7.32 -32.13
CA GLU A 401 -3.69 -7.06 -31.48
C GLU A 401 -3.89 -6.70 -30.00
N ASN A 402 -2.94 -7.14 -29.18
CA ASN A 402 -2.91 -6.84 -27.74
C ASN A 402 -2.06 -5.59 -27.50
N VAL A 403 -2.67 -4.57 -26.91
CA VAL A 403 -2.01 -3.32 -26.55
C VAL A 403 -1.92 -3.22 -25.02
N ASP A 404 -0.73 -2.99 -24.51
CA ASP A 404 -0.52 -2.70 -23.10
C ASP A 404 -0.74 -1.21 -22.82
N ALA A 405 -1.79 -0.90 -22.07
CA ALA A 405 -2.17 0.46 -21.72
C ALA A 405 -1.08 1.22 -20.95
N SER A 406 -0.28 0.52 -20.15
CA SER A 406 0.78 1.13 -19.34
C SER A 406 2.00 1.49 -20.18
N THR A 407 2.35 0.67 -21.17
CA THR A 407 3.40 0.95 -22.14
C THR A 407 3.05 2.21 -22.95
N VAL A 408 1.82 2.29 -23.47
CA VAL A 408 1.37 3.46 -24.22
C VAL A 408 1.36 4.71 -23.32
N ALA A 409 0.87 4.62 -22.09
CA ALA A 409 0.88 5.71 -21.14
C ALA A 409 2.32 6.16 -20.77
N GLY A 410 3.26 5.21 -20.70
CA GLY A 410 4.69 5.49 -20.50
C GLY A 410 5.24 6.37 -21.62
N VAL A 411 5.07 5.93 -22.87
CA VAL A 411 5.51 6.69 -24.06
C VAL A 411 4.88 8.09 -24.09
N ILE A 412 3.59 8.22 -23.76
CA ILE A 412 2.94 9.54 -23.73
C ILE A 412 3.56 10.44 -22.66
N ARG A 413 3.88 9.91 -21.47
CA ARG A 413 4.50 10.66 -20.37
C ARG A 413 5.94 11.10 -20.67
N ASP A 414 6.62 10.46 -21.61
CA ASP A 414 7.97 10.88 -22.06
C ASP A 414 7.95 12.19 -22.87
N HIS A 415 6.79 12.66 -23.29
CA HIS A 415 6.63 13.96 -23.95
C HIS A 415 6.78 15.10 -22.92
N SER A 416 7.70 16.04 -23.18
CA SER A 416 8.12 17.10 -22.24
C SER A 416 7.00 18.02 -21.73
N ALA A 417 5.88 18.12 -22.43
CA ALA A 417 4.71 18.92 -22.05
C ALA A 417 3.59 18.10 -21.39
N VAL A 418 3.84 16.81 -21.13
CA VAL A 418 2.90 15.92 -20.44
C VAL A 418 3.35 15.74 -18.98
N GLU A 419 2.44 16.02 -18.06
CA GLU A 419 2.65 15.85 -16.62
C GLU A 419 2.19 14.47 -16.15
N ASP A 420 1.06 13.97 -16.71
CA ASP A 420 0.53 12.63 -16.41
C ASP A 420 -0.35 12.12 -17.55
N ALA A 421 -0.50 10.81 -17.69
CA ALA A 421 -1.32 10.19 -18.71
C ALA A 421 -1.94 8.88 -18.22
N ALA A 422 -3.20 8.65 -18.60
CA ALA A 422 -3.89 7.38 -18.41
C ALA A 422 -4.44 6.89 -19.74
N VAL A 423 -4.23 5.60 -20.03
CA VAL A 423 -4.67 4.94 -21.26
C VAL A 423 -5.67 3.84 -20.94
N VAL A 424 -6.73 3.77 -21.71
CA VAL A 424 -7.79 2.76 -21.58
C VAL A 424 -8.31 2.32 -22.96
N GLY A 425 -8.89 1.12 -23.01
CA GLY A 425 -9.68 0.69 -24.16
C GLY A 425 -11.09 1.26 -24.08
N LEU A 426 -11.56 1.83 -25.18
CA LEU A 426 -12.97 2.18 -25.38
C LEU A 426 -13.61 1.23 -26.38
N PRO A 427 -14.89 0.85 -26.24
CA PRO A 427 -15.59 0.05 -27.23
C PRO A 427 -15.52 0.69 -28.62
N ASP A 428 -15.30 -0.14 -29.65
CA ASP A 428 -15.20 0.28 -31.03
C ASP A 428 -15.82 -0.78 -31.95
N GLU A 429 -16.71 -0.40 -32.85
CA GLU A 429 -17.45 -1.33 -33.70
C GLU A 429 -16.57 -2.05 -34.73
N GLU A 430 -15.48 -1.42 -35.16
CA GLU A 430 -14.56 -1.96 -36.16
C GLU A 430 -13.43 -2.78 -35.52
N TRP A 431 -12.89 -2.28 -34.41
CA TRP A 431 -11.66 -2.78 -33.81
C TRP A 431 -11.90 -3.60 -32.51
N GLY A 432 -13.17 -3.76 -32.09
CA GLY A 432 -13.54 -4.31 -30.77
C GLY A 432 -13.28 -3.31 -29.64
N GLN A 433 -12.03 -2.86 -29.52
CA GLN A 433 -11.65 -1.73 -28.68
C GLN A 433 -10.72 -0.79 -29.46
N ARG A 434 -10.77 0.50 -29.14
CA ARG A 434 -9.78 1.48 -29.58
C ARG A 434 -9.00 2.01 -28.40
N VAL A 435 -7.70 2.25 -28.61
CA VAL A 435 -6.83 2.87 -27.62
C VAL A 435 -7.23 4.33 -27.42
N ALA A 436 -7.43 4.74 -26.17
CA ALA A 436 -7.82 6.10 -25.80
C ALA A 436 -6.97 6.60 -24.63
N ALA A 437 -6.57 7.87 -24.67
CA ALA A 437 -5.71 8.50 -23.67
C ALA A 437 -6.36 9.75 -23.07
N LEU A 438 -6.30 9.88 -21.75
CA LEU A 438 -6.56 11.10 -21.00
C LEU A 438 -5.22 11.64 -20.50
N VAL A 439 -4.89 12.88 -20.86
CA VAL A 439 -3.56 13.46 -20.65
C VAL A 439 -3.66 14.73 -19.83
N VAL A 440 -2.75 14.91 -18.87
CA VAL A 440 -2.57 16.13 -18.09
C VAL A 440 -1.31 16.83 -18.58
N GLY A 441 -1.38 18.14 -18.79
CA GLY A 441 -0.27 18.95 -19.27
C GLY A 441 -0.68 19.95 -20.36
N ASP A 442 0.23 20.84 -20.72
CA ASP A 442 0.02 21.84 -21.79
C ASP A 442 0.39 21.25 -23.16
N VAL A 443 -0.39 20.26 -23.59
CA VAL A 443 -0.14 19.51 -24.82
C VAL A 443 -1.42 19.35 -25.65
N THR A 444 -1.28 19.38 -26.97
CA THR A 444 -2.43 19.13 -27.86
C THR A 444 -2.61 17.63 -28.14
N PRO A 445 -3.86 17.17 -28.40
CA PRO A 445 -4.09 15.78 -28.79
C PRO A 445 -3.34 15.36 -30.06
N ALA A 446 -3.04 16.29 -30.95
CA ALA A 446 -2.25 16.03 -32.16
C ALA A 446 -0.80 15.77 -31.84
N ALA A 447 -0.18 16.58 -30.97
CA ALA A 447 1.20 16.38 -30.53
C ALA A 447 1.40 15.06 -29.79
N VAL A 448 0.44 14.66 -28.94
CA VAL A 448 0.46 13.35 -28.25
C VAL A 448 0.46 12.20 -29.27
N ARG A 449 -0.39 12.26 -30.30
CA ARG A 449 -0.44 11.22 -31.34
C ARG A 449 0.82 11.20 -32.21
N GLU A 450 1.37 12.36 -32.55
CA GLU A 450 2.62 12.48 -33.32
C GLU A 450 3.78 11.87 -32.54
N HIS A 451 3.92 12.22 -31.26
CA HIS A 451 4.92 11.65 -30.37
C HIS A 451 4.79 10.12 -30.19
N GLY A 452 3.53 9.65 -30.07
CA GLY A 452 3.25 8.20 -30.03
C GLY A 452 3.59 7.49 -31.34
N ALA A 453 3.27 8.08 -32.47
CA ALA A 453 3.53 7.47 -33.78
C ALA A 453 5.02 7.27 -34.11
N GLU A 454 5.91 8.02 -33.47
CA GLU A 454 7.36 7.86 -33.60
C GLU A 454 7.91 6.64 -32.80
N ARG A 455 7.18 6.16 -31.79
CA ARG A 455 7.69 5.22 -30.76
C ARG A 455 6.82 3.98 -30.56
N LEU A 456 5.58 3.99 -31.02
CA LEU A 456 4.59 2.93 -30.87
C LEU A 456 4.23 2.33 -32.22
N ALA A 457 3.76 1.09 -32.20
CA ALA A 457 3.14 0.51 -33.39
C ALA A 457 1.84 1.25 -33.75
N ALA A 458 1.46 1.25 -35.02
CA ALA A 458 0.31 2.04 -35.49
C ALA A 458 -1.01 1.72 -34.77
N TYR A 459 -1.19 0.48 -34.34
CA TYR A 459 -2.38 0.04 -33.59
C TYR A 459 -2.35 0.44 -32.10
N GLU A 460 -1.18 0.78 -31.57
CA GLU A 460 -1.00 1.24 -30.17
C GLU A 460 -1.23 2.75 -30.04
N VAL A 461 -1.08 3.52 -31.12
CA VAL A 461 -1.26 4.96 -31.09
C VAL A 461 -2.70 5.31 -30.72
N PRO A 462 -2.95 6.14 -29.67
CA PRO A 462 -4.28 6.46 -29.21
C PRO A 462 -5.13 7.13 -30.31
N LYS A 463 -6.25 6.50 -30.68
CA LYS A 463 -7.22 7.07 -31.61
C LYS A 463 -8.01 8.21 -30.98
N THR A 464 -8.28 8.14 -29.69
CA THR A 464 -8.94 9.20 -28.90
C THR A 464 -7.94 9.74 -27.89
N VAL A 465 -7.69 11.06 -27.93
CA VAL A 465 -6.86 11.76 -26.92
C VAL A 465 -7.63 12.97 -26.43
N ARG A 466 -7.73 13.13 -25.11
CA ARG A 466 -8.28 14.31 -24.45
C ARG A 466 -7.34 14.80 -23.36
N THR A 467 -7.40 16.10 -23.09
CA THR A 467 -6.69 16.74 -22.00
C THR A 467 -7.62 16.98 -20.82
N ALA A 468 -7.04 16.98 -19.62
CA ALA A 468 -7.72 17.29 -18.36
C ALA A 468 -6.76 18.02 -17.42
N ASP A 469 -7.30 18.74 -16.44
CA ASP A 469 -6.50 19.41 -15.41
C ASP A 469 -5.88 18.40 -14.43
N ALA A 470 -6.52 17.24 -14.21
CA ALA A 470 -6.02 16.14 -13.40
C ALA A 470 -6.63 14.80 -13.82
N LEU A 471 -5.87 13.71 -13.64
CA LEU A 471 -6.41 12.36 -13.79
C LEU A 471 -7.37 12.03 -12.64
N PRO A 472 -8.50 11.36 -12.94
CA PRO A 472 -9.33 10.78 -11.89
C PRO A 472 -8.53 9.75 -11.11
N ARG A 473 -8.60 9.81 -9.78
CA ARG A 473 -7.93 8.84 -8.90
C ARG A 473 -8.91 8.25 -7.91
N THR A 474 -8.69 7.01 -7.56
CA THR A 474 -9.39 6.35 -6.47
C THR A 474 -8.94 6.96 -5.13
N PRO A 475 -9.67 6.75 -4.05
CA PRO A 475 -9.23 7.17 -2.70
C PRO A 475 -7.87 6.58 -2.28
N SER A 476 -7.44 5.48 -2.89
CA SER A 476 -6.09 4.93 -2.70
C SER A 476 -4.99 5.65 -3.48
N GLY A 477 -5.34 6.68 -4.28
CA GLY A 477 -4.40 7.45 -5.09
C GLY A 477 -4.06 6.82 -6.46
N THR A 478 -4.55 5.62 -6.77
CA THR A 478 -4.39 4.99 -8.08
C THR A 478 -5.31 5.64 -9.11
N VAL A 479 -4.94 5.57 -10.40
CA VAL A 479 -5.79 6.10 -11.47
C VAL A 479 -7.11 5.32 -11.53
N ASP A 480 -8.22 6.03 -11.44
CA ASP A 480 -9.57 5.47 -11.62
C ASP A 480 -9.88 5.32 -13.12
N ARG A 481 -9.61 4.13 -13.64
CA ARG A 481 -9.77 3.84 -15.06
C ARG A 481 -11.23 3.85 -15.53
N GLU A 482 -12.18 3.57 -14.67
CA GLU A 482 -13.60 3.64 -15.01
C GLU A 482 -14.03 5.10 -15.19
N ALA A 483 -13.62 5.98 -14.29
CA ALA A 483 -13.82 7.42 -14.43
C ALA A 483 -13.08 7.99 -15.66
N VAL A 484 -11.88 7.46 -15.99
CA VAL A 484 -11.15 7.80 -17.23
C VAL A 484 -11.96 7.37 -18.44
N ARG A 485 -12.46 6.12 -18.50
CA ARG A 485 -13.31 5.64 -19.60
C ARG A 485 -14.56 6.52 -19.76
N SER A 486 -15.22 6.83 -18.66
CA SER A 486 -16.42 7.69 -18.67
C SER A 486 -16.13 9.09 -19.22
N ARG A 487 -15.01 9.72 -18.80
CA ARG A 487 -14.60 11.04 -19.33
C ARG A 487 -14.26 11.01 -20.81
N LEU A 488 -13.62 9.95 -21.28
CA LEU A 488 -13.24 9.79 -22.67
C LEU A 488 -14.45 9.47 -23.57
N SER A 489 -15.44 8.72 -23.05
CA SER A 489 -16.67 8.37 -23.77
C SER A 489 -17.68 9.51 -23.86
N ALA A 490 -17.78 10.38 -22.84
CA ALA A 490 -18.78 11.45 -22.74
C ALA A 490 -18.74 12.49 -23.85
N GLY A 491 -17.78 12.46 -24.77
CA GLY A 491 -17.69 13.38 -25.91
C GLY A 491 -17.88 12.75 -27.29
N ASP A 492 -18.13 11.43 -27.32
CA ASP A 492 -18.40 10.75 -28.60
C ASP A 492 -19.85 10.95 -29.12
N SER A 493 -20.72 11.57 -28.32
CA SER A 493 -22.10 11.89 -28.66
C SER A 493 -22.25 13.14 -29.56
N GLY A 494 -21.17 13.70 -30.06
CA GLY A 494 -21.25 14.92 -30.90
C GLY A 494 -19.99 15.23 -31.68
N THR A 495 -19.67 14.48 -32.73
CA THR A 495 -18.91 15.06 -33.86
C THR A 495 -19.09 14.19 -35.10
N GLU A 496 -19.61 14.86 -36.12
CA GLU A 496 -19.82 14.45 -37.50
C GLU A 496 -18.60 13.73 -38.11
N ARG A 497 -18.90 12.74 -38.95
CA ARG A 497 -17.92 12.13 -39.85
C ARG A 497 -17.40 13.20 -40.80
N PRO A 498 -16.11 13.34 -41.04
CA PRO A 498 -15.63 13.90 -42.29
C PRO A 498 -15.81 12.87 -43.42
N GLU A 499 -16.38 13.31 -44.51
CA GLU A 499 -16.53 12.57 -45.78
C GLU A 499 -15.19 12.11 -46.38
#